data_57e395120cf1aab4d77450ed262c357d
#
_entry.id   57e395120cf1aab4d77450ed262c357d
#
_cell.length_a   1.000
_cell.length_b   1.000
_cell.length_c   1.000
_cell.angle_alpha   90.00
_cell.angle_beta   90.00
_cell.angle_gamma   90.00
#
_symmetry.space_group_name_H-M   'P 1'
#
loop_
_entity.id
_entity.type
_entity.pdbx_description
1 polymer ?
#
loop_
_entity_poly.entity_id
_entity_poly.type
_entity_poly.pdbx_seq_one_letter_code
_entity_poly.pdbx_strand_id
1 'polypeptide(L)'
;MRAWSVVIAVASLATISGSLRSQQQTPPPQPSNRGPGGARGTQIQPGQECPPGMTEIRPRNCLGPEAPAPSILDYRPKSTLIAPVHMVKTAKFPAIDYHGHPGGLLGSAQGVESLISYLDSLNVRMMVAADNMSGDRLKNALAVINASPKAKDRVRVLAGISFQNVGPGWAEKAVAQLEADIAAGAVGVGEVGKGFGLSTKKADGSRLKLDDPDLDPVWDAAARLNIPVFIHTADPQEFFEPIDYSNERWLELSLFPERRYPNDKFPKFEEVMAERDNLFRKHPKTKFVAAHMGWHANDLGRLAKMMDQMPNLYTEVGAVLYDIGRQPRAAHDFFVKYQDRILFGKDSFQPEEYPYYWRVFETADEYFDYYRDYHAFWKLYGIDLPDPVLQKLYYKNALKIVPGLPKTGFPK
;
A
#
# COMPACT_ATOMS: atom_id res chain seq x y z
N MET A 1 -23.92 -10.06 -76.22
CA MET A 1 -24.99 -10.56 -75.34
C MET A 1 -25.07 -9.64 -74.14
N ARG A 2 -26.26 -9.20 -73.84
CA ARG A 2 -26.69 -7.98 -73.15
C ARG A 2 -25.93 -7.60 -71.84
N ALA A 3 -25.36 -6.38 -71.86
CA ALA A 3 -24.91 -5.63 -70.68
C ALA A 3 -26.12 -5.05 -69.92
N TRP A 4 -26.15 -5.14 -68.66
CA TRP A 4 -27.06 -4.43 -67.74
C TRP A 4 -26.27 -3.37 -66.98
N SER A 5 -26.57 -2.12 -67.32
CA SER A 5 -26.05 -0.96 -66.56
C SER A 5 -26.93 -0.73 -65.36
N VAL A 6 -26.32 -0.68 -64.18
CA VAL A 6 -26.98 -0.26 -62.94
C VAL A 6 -26.64 1.22 -62.72
N VAL A 7 -27.69 2.04 -62.79
CA VAL A 7 -27.63 3.47 -62.41
C VAL A 7 -27.77 3.59 -60.93
N ILE A 8 -26.72 4.11 -60.29
CA ILE A 8 -26.76 4.47 -58.84
C ILE A 8 -27.19 5.94 -58.78
N ALA A 9 -28.36 6.18 -58.22
CA ALA A 9 -28.85 7.52 -57.90
C ALA A 9 -28.20 7.96 -56.58
N VAL A 10 -27.41 9.01 -56.60
CA VAL A 10 -26.86 9.66 -55.41
C VAL A 10 -27.90 10.64 -54.88
N ALA A 11 -28.52 10.29 -53.73
CA ALA A 11 -29.39 11.17 -53.00
C ALA A 11 -28.52 12.04 -52.07
N SER A 12 -28.43 13.32 -52.33
CA SER A 12 -27.79 14.30 -51.49
C SER A 12 -28.67 14.56 -50.24
N LEU A 13 -28.28 14.08 -49.10
CA LEU A 13 -28.86 14.47 -47.80
C LEU A 13 -28.24 15.79 -47.34
N ALA A 14 -29.03 16.85 -47.40
CA ALA A 14 -28.71 18.11 -46.78
C ALA A 14 -28.86 17.96 -45.25
N THR A 15 -27.73 17.96 -44.52
CA THR A 15 -27.74 18.01 -43.06
C THR A 15 -28.07 19.43 -42.60
N ILE A 16 -29.29 19.60 -42.12
CA ILE A 16 -29.67 20.79 -41.37
C ILE A 16 -29.07 20.67 -39.97
N SER A 17 -27.99 21.41 -39.71
CA SER A 17 -27.40 21.54 -38.39
C SER A 17 -28.28 22.49 -37.56
N GLY A 18 -29.30 21.94 -36.91
CA GLY A 18 -30.06 22.64 -35.89
C GLY A 18 -29.25 22.62 -34.57
N SER A 19 -28.67 23.75 -34.22
CA SER A 19 -28.09 23.94 -32.90
C SER A 19 -29.22 23.91 -31.84
N LEU A 20 -29.37 22.78 -31.17
CA LEU A 20 -30.15 22.65 -29.96
C LEU A 20 -29.42 23.45 -28.86
N ARG A 21 -29.76 24.72 -28.69
CA ARG A 21 -29.51 25.44 -27.45
C ARG A 21 -30.32 24.75 -26.37
N SER A 22 -29.66 23.96 -25.52
CA SER A 22 -30.24 23.54 -24.26
C SER A 22 -30.56 24.81 -23.45
N GLN A 23 -31.84 25.14 -23.34
CA GLN A 23 -32.28 26.10 -22.34
C GLN A 23 -31.96 25.44 -20.98
N GLN A 24 -30.87 25.89 -20.35
CA GLN A 24 -30.68 25.65 -18.92
C GLN A 24 -31.87 26.31 -18.22
N GLN A 25 -32.80 25.44 -17.81
CA GLN A 25 -33.86 25.86 -16.88
C GLN A 25 -33.16 26.25 -15.58
N THR A 26 -33.10 27.53 -15.28
CA THR A 26 -32.75 28.00 -13.95
C THR A 26 -33.76 27.36 -12.98
N PRO A 27 -33.30 26.66 -11.95
CA PRO A 27 -34.22 26.14 -10.95
C PRO A 27 -35.01 27.28 -10.35
N PRO A 28 -36.30 27.10 -10.03
CA PRO A 28 -37.12 28.12 -9.42
C PRO A 28 -36.45 28.59 -8.13
N PRO A 29 -36.54 29.91 -7.80
CA PRO A 29 -35.99 30.45 -6.59
C PRO A 29 -36.63 29.73 -5.40
N GLN A 30 -35.82 29.02 -4.62
CA GLN A 30 -36.28 28.40 -3.40
C GLN A 30 -36.80 29.48 -2.44
N PRO A 31 -37.93 29.25 -1.76
CA PRO A 31 -38.46 30.22 -0.81
C PRO A 31 -37.40 30.51 0.26
N SER A 32 -37.06 31.78 0.43
CA SER A 32 -36.14 32.22 1.46
C SER A 32 -36.74 31.93 2.82
N ASN A 33 -36.38 30.83 3.45
CA ASN A 33 -36.67 30.60 4.86
C ASN A 33 -35.77 31.55 5.66
N ARG A 34 -36.29 32.78 5.88
CA ARG A 34 -35.74 33.75 6.82
C ARG A 34 -36.11 33.28 8.22
N GLY A 35 -35.23 32.42 8.81
CA GLY A 35 -35.19 32.29 10.26
C GLY A 35 -34.66 33.58 10.89
N PRO A 36 -35.06 33.95 12.11
CA PRO A 36 -34.65 35.19 12.76
C PRO A 36 -33.13 35.18 13.03
N GLY A 37 -32.43 36.22 12.52
CA GLY A 37 -31.14 36.63 13.04
C GLY A 37 -29.90 35.78 12.67
N GLY A 38 -29.84 35.19 11.48
CA GLY A 38 -28.62 34.52 11.02
C GLY A 38 -27.54 35.51 10.58
N ALA A 39 -26.34 35.43 11.15
CA ALA A 39 -25.16 36.17 10.70
C ALA A 39 -25.00 36.01 9.18
N ARG A 40 -24.81 37.15 8.47
CA ARG A 40 -24.56 37.13 7.02
C ARG A 40 -23.17 36.56 6.79
N GLY A 41 -23.11 35.37 6.21
CA GLY A 41 -21.83 34.74 5.83
C GLY A 41 -21.10 35.59 4.78
N THR A 42 -19.80 35.35 4.64
CA THR A 42 -18.95 35.95 3.60
C THR A 42 -19.26 35.31 2.25
N GLN A 43 -19.57 36.19 1.24
CA GLN A 43 -19.81 35.72 -0.13
C GLN A 43 -18.46 35.50 -0.87
N ILE A 44 -18.33 34.41 -1.61
CA ILE A 44 -17.19 34.12 -2.46
C ILE A 44 -17.61 33.99 -3.93
N GLN A 45 -16.66 34.14 -4.85
CA GLN A 45 -16.88 33.93 -6.28
C GLN A 45 -16.98 32.44 -6.64
N PRO A 46 -17.63 32.09 -7.76
CA PRO A 46 -17.64 30.72 -8.24
C PRO A 46 -16.20 30.15 -8.36
N GLY A 47 -15.94 28.98 -7.75
CA GLY A 47 -14.63 28.33 -7.76
C GLY A 47 -13.62 28.86 -6.74
N GLN A 48 -13.98 29.83 -5.92
CA GLN A 48 -13.16 30.25 -4.78
C GLN A 48 -13.46 29.40 -3.56
N GLU A 49 -12.44 29.15 -2.77
CA GLU A 49 -12.55 28.51 -1.45
C GLU A 49 -12.95 29.52 -0.38
N CYS A 50 -13.55 29.03 0.69
CA CYS A 50 -13.81 29.85 1.86
C CYS A 50 -12.51 30.36 2.50
N PRO A 51 -12.51 31.58 3.07
CA PRO A 51 -11.38 32.05 3.87
C PRO A 51 -11.03 31.06 4.99
N PRO A 52 -9.75 31.01 5.43
CA PRO A 52 -9.33 30.16 6.54
C PRO A 52 -10.22 30.33 7.77
N GLY A 53 -10.60 29.23 8.41
CA GLY A 53 -11.49 29.22 9.57
C GLY A 53 -12.98 29.36 9.26
N MET A 54 -13.36 29.40 7.98
CA MET A 54 -14.77 29.44 7.55
C MET A 54 -15.12 28.15 6.76
N THR A 55 -16.42 27.82 6.75
CA THR A 55 -16.97 26.69 5.98
C THR A 55 -18.08 27.18 5.07
N GLU A 56 -18.16 26.65 3.85
CA GLU A 56 -19.25 26.92 2.93
C GLU A 56 -20.53 26.25 3.44
N ILE A 57 -21.48 27.09 3.92
CA ILE A 57 -22.77 26.63 4.47
C ILE A 57 -23.84 26.52 3.38
N ARG A 58 -23.66 27.22 2.27
CA ARG A 58 -24.48 27.19 1.05
C ARG A 58 -23.56 27.57 -0.13
N PRO A 59 -23.91 27.26 -1.37
CA PRO A 59 -23.11 27.68 -2.51
C PRO A 59 -22.68 29.17 -2.43
N ARG A 60 -21.38 29.39 -2.39
CA ARG A 60 -20.72 30.70 -2.32
C ARG A 60 -20.98 31.51 -1.05
N ASN A 61 -21.40 30.88 0.03
CA ASN A 61 -21.64 31.57 1.30
C ASN A 61 -20.88 30.84 2.43
N CYS A 62 -19.84 31.48 2.93
CA CYS A 62 -18.98 30.97 3.98
C CYS A 62 -19.36 31.56 5.34
N LEU A 63 -19.32 30.72 6.37
CA LEU A 63 -19.59 31.15 7.76
C LEU A 63 -18.47 30.59 8.67
N GLY A 64 -17.96 31.45 9.54
CA GLY A 64 -17.08 31.04 10.63
C GLY A 64 -17.88 30.63 11.88
N PRO A 65 -17.33 29.77 12.74
CA PRO A 65 -17.95 29.42 14.01
C PRO A 65 -17.95 30.64 14.96
N GLU A 66 -18.95 30.75 15.84
CA GLU A 66 -18.99 31.78 16.88
C GLU A 66 -17.90 31.64 17.93
N ALA A 67 -17.56 30.39 18.27
CA ALA A 67 -16.43 30.04 19.15
C ALA A 67 -15.17 29.79 18.33
N PRO A 68 -13.97 29.98 18.94
CA PRO A 68 -12.73 29.54 18.27
C PRO A 68 -12.82 28.11 17.82
N ALA A 69 -12.46 27.85 16.56
CA ALA A 69 -12.43 26.49 16.02
C ALA A 69 -11.42 25.64 16.83
N PRO A 70 -11.78 24.42 17.24
CA PRO A 70 -10.84 23.53 17.88
C PRO A 70 -9.71 23.17 16.89
N SER A 71 -8.50 22.94 17.42
CA SER A 71 -7.44 22.30 16.65
C SER A 71 -7.89 20.92 16.21
N ILE A 72 -7.38 20.41 15.07
CA ILE A 72 -7.57 19.02 14.67
C ILE A 72 -7.08 18.02 15.74
N LEU A 73 -6.13 18.42 16.57
CA LEU A 73 -5.65 17.65 17.72
C LEU A 73 -6.71 17.50 18.80
N ASP A 74 -7.58 18.48 18.95
CA ASP A 74 -8.61 18.54 20.01
C ASP A 74 -9.99 18.10 19.51
N TYR A 75 -10.20 18.12 18.18
CA TYR A 75 -11.48 17.76 17.58
C TYR A 75 -11.67 16.24 17.54
N ARG A 76 -12.34 15.70 18.57
CA ARG A 76 -12.59 14.25 18.76
C ARG A 76 -14.09 13.99 18.95
N PRO A 77 -14.90 14.19 17.91
CA PRO A 77 -16.35 13.99 18.01
C PRO A 77 -16.66 12.52 18.32
N LYS A 78 -17.59 12.30 19.26
CA LYS A 78 -18.14 10.97 19.52
C LYS A 78 -19.27 10.71 18.55
N SER A 79 -19.17 9.60 17.80
CA SER A 79 -20.26 9.18 16.92
C SER A 79 -21.48 8.78 17.75
N THR A 80 -22.67 9.14 17.27
CA THR A 80 -23.95 8.65 17.76
C THR A 80 -24.43 7.42 16.97
N LEU A 81 -23.70 6.99 15.95
CA LEU A 81 -24.02 5.81 15.16
C LEU A 81 -23.92 4.56 16.05
N ILE A 82 -24.96 3.73 16.01
CA ILE A 82 -24.97 2.40 16.60
C ILE A 82 -24.90 1.40 15.45
N ALA A 83 -23.74 0.81 15.24
CA ALA A 83 -23.49 -0.19 14.22
C ALA A 83 -23.10 -1.53 14.85
N PRO A 84 -23.31 -2.67 14.17
CA PRO A 84 -22.78 -3.95 14.61
C PRO A 84 -21.27 -3.90 14.77
N VAL A 85 -20.74 -4.59 15.78
CA VAL A 85 -19.31 -4.66 16.05
C VAL A 85 -18.90 -6.14 16.14
N HIS A 86 -18.06 -6.56 15.21
CA HIS A 86 -17.48 -7.90 15.21
C HIS A 86 -15.99 -7.81 15.55
N MET A 87 -15.64 -8.18 16.78
CA MET A 87 -14.26 -8.20 17.26
C MET A 87 -13.57 -9.49 16.81
N VAL A 88 -12.79 -9.41 15.73
CA VAL A 88 -12.02 -10.54 15.18
C VAL A 88 -10.65 -10.56 15.83
N LYS A 89 -10.46 -11.42 16.83
CA LYS A 89 -9.20 -11.51 17.58
C LYS A 89 -8.12 -12.31 16.85
N THR A 90 -8.53 -13.29 16.05
CA THR A 90 -7.64 -14.23 15.35
C THR A 90 -8.07 -14.36 13.89
N ALA A 91 -7.12 -14.51 12.98
CA ALA A 91 -7.43 -14.75 11.57
C ALA A 91 -8.34 -16.00 11.39
N LYS A 92 -9.31 -15.91 10.51
CA LYS A 92 -10.23 -17.01 10.17
C LYS A 92 -9.50 -18.25 9.64
N PHE A 93 -8.45 -18.03 8.87
CA PHE A 93 -7.56 -19.07 8.35
C PHE A 93 -6.14 -18.83 8.83
N PRO A 94 -5.29 -19.88 8.96
CA PRO A 94 -3.89 -19.69 9.30
C PRO A 94 -3.22 -18.73 8.30
N ALA A 95 -2.59 -17.67 8.81
CA ALA A 95 -1.97 -16.65 7.97
C ALA A 95 -0.45 -16.83 7.88
N ILE A 96 0.13 -16.39 6.76
CA ILE A 96 1.55 -16.11 6.61
C ILE A 96 1.70 -14.59 6.61
N ASP A 97 2.37 -14.06 7.61
CA ASP A 97 2.79 -12.67 7.60
C ASP A 97 4.07 -12.56 6.76
N TYR A 98 3.93 -12.09 5.52
CA TYR A 98 5.04 -11.96 4.58
C TYR A 98 5.88 -10.70 4.83
N HIS A 99 5.38 -9.75 5.60
CA HIS A 99 6.02 -8.48 5.93
C HIS A 99 6.15 -8.31 7.45
N GLY A 100 6.86 -9.24 8.07
CA GLY A 100 7.11 -9.17 9.52
C GLY A 100 8.43 -8.49 9.84
N HIS A 101 8.43 -7.59 10.82
CA HIS A 101 9.64 -7.03 11.41
C HIS A 101 9.75 -7.43 12.88
N PRO A 102 10.10 -8.71 13.18
CA PRO A 102 10.26 -9.18 14.55
C PRO A 102 11.50 -8.59 15.24
N GLY A 103 12.39 -7.97 14.50
CA GLY A 103 13.56 -7.25 15.03
C GLY A 103 14.43 -8.11 15.96
N GLY A 104 14.71 -7.57 17.15
CA GLY A 104 15.57 -8.23 18.13
C GLY A 104 15.07 -9.59 18.66
N LEU A 105 13.80 -9.95 18.43
CA LEU A 105 13.25 -11.25 18.86
C LEU A 105 13.96 -12.44 18.22
N LEU A 106 14.54 -12.26 17.03
CA LEU A 106 15.31 -13.33 16.35
C LEU A 106 16.73 -13.51 16.89
N GLY A 107 17.17 -12.67 17.82
CA GLY A 107 18.52 -12.70 18.40
C GLY A 107 18.70 -13.68 19.57
N SER A 108 17.65 -14.30 20.09
CA SER A 108 17.72 -15.21 21.22
C SER A 108 16.63 -16.26 21.22
N ALA A 109 16.87 -17.40 21.87
CA ALA A 109 15.89 -18.48 22.03
C ALA A 109 14.62 -17.99 22.74
N GLN A 110 14.75 -17.16 23.78
CA GLN A 110 13.60 -16.58 24.49
C GLN A 110 12.79 -15.64 23.59
N GLY A 111 13.46 -14.80 22.78
CA GLY A 111 12.79 -13.91 21.85
C GLY A 111 11.97 -14.69 20.82
N VAL A 112 12.57 -15.74 20.24
CA VAL A 112 11.88 -16.61 19.28
C VAL A 112 10.70 -17.36 19.91
N GLU A 113 10.80 -17.87 21.13
CA GLU A 113 9.68 -18.49 21.84
C GLU A 113 8.54 -17.49 22.10
N SER A 114 8.88 -16.24 22.48
CA SER A 114 7.90 -15.17 22.65
C SER A 114 7.20 -14.85 21.33
N LEU A 115 7.95 -14.73 20.24
CA LEU A 115 7.41 -14.52 18.90
C LEU A 115 6.38 -15.61 18.54
N ILE A 116 6.73 -16.89 18.71
CA ILE A 116 5.84 -18.01 18.41
C ILE A 116 4.56 -17.96 19.26
N SER A 117 4.66 -17.59 20.52
CA SER A 117 3.49 -17.45 21.40
C SER A 117 2.52 -16.37 20.90
N TYR A 118 3.03 -15.22 20.44
CA TYR A 118 2.21 -14.18 19.83
C TYR A 118 1.57 -14.63 18.52
N LEU A 119 2.35 -15.28 17.62
CA LEU A 119 1.84 -15.78 16.36
C LEU A 119 0.70 -16.80 16.58
N ASP A 120 0.83 -17.68 17.60
CA ASP A 120 -0.21 -18.64 17.95
C ASP A 120 -1.51 -17.94 18.41
N SER A 121 -1.39 -16.88 19.22
CA SER A 121 -2.54 -16.11 19.70
C SER A 121 -3.31 -15.39 18.60
N LEU A 122 -2.70 -15.16 17.42
CA LEU A 122 -3.25 -14.45 16.28
C LEU A 122 -3.70 -15.35 15.14
N ASN A 123 -3.48 -16.67 15.23
CA ASN A 123 -3.57 -17.63 14.12
C ASN A 123 -2.65 -17.27 12.94
N VAL A 124 -1.49 -16.66 13.22
CA VAL A 124 -0.42 -16.47 12.24
C VAL A 124 0.47 -17.69 12.27
N ARG A 125 0.32 -18.57 11.27
CA ARG A 125 1.04 -19.84 11.20
C ARG A 125 2.53 -19.65 10.90
N MET A 126 2.87 -18.62 10.15
CA MET A 126 4.25 -18.37 9.73
C MET A 126 4.50 -16.85 9.62
N MET A 127 5.72 -16.45 9.95
CA MET A 127 6.24 -15.11 9.67
C MET A 127 7.45 -15.21 8.74
N VAL A 128 7.49 -14.35 7.73
CA VAL A 128 8.66 -14.10 6.91
C VAL A 128 9.28 -12.78 7.38
N ALA A 129 10.43 -12.88 8.05
CA ALA A 129 11.12 -11.73 8.60
C ALA A 129 11.80 -10.93 7.50
N ALA A 130 11.47 -9.66 7.40
CA ALA A 130 11.91 -8.72 6.38
C ALA A 130 12.93 -7.67 6.91
N ASP A 131 13.70 -8.01 7.94
CA ASP A 131 14.63 -7.12 8.67
C ASP A 131 15.93 -6.80 7.93
N ASN A 132 15.99 -7.01 6.62
CA ASN A 132 17.18 -6.74 5.77
C ASN A 132 18.47 -7.33 6.34
N MET A 133 18.46 -8.64 6.64
CA MET A 133 19.59 -9.37 7.23
C MET A 133 20.42 -10.05 6.14
N SER A 134 21.76 -10.01 6.28
CA SER A 134 22.69 -10.66 5.35
C SER A 134 23.92 -11.16 6.10
N GLY A 135 24.65 -12.12 5.50
CA GLY A 135 25.90 -12.66 6.00
C GLY A 135 25.77 -13.26 7.39
N ASP A 136 26.68 -12.89 8.29
CA ASP A 136 26.71 -13.47 9.63
C ASP A 136 25.47 -13.12 10.48
N ARG A 137 24.87 -11.93 10.28
CA ARG A 137 23.63 -11.58 10.97
C ARG A 137 22.49 -12.51 10.57
N LEU A 138 22.35 -12.82 9.29
CA LEU A 138 21.36 -13.78 8.79
C LEU A 138 21.64 -15.19 9.31
N LYS A 139 22.89 -15.67 9.25
CA LYS A 139 23.27 -16.99 9.74
C LYS A 139 22.99 -17.16 11.23
N ASN A 140 23.28 -16.13 12.04
CA ASN A 140 22.99 -16.14 13.48
C ASN A 140 21.49 -16.21 13.75
N ALA A 141 20.66 -15.42 13.07
CA ALA A 141 19.21 -15.48 13.21
C ALA A 141 18.67 -16.89 12.82
N LEU A 142 19.14 -17.43 11.69
CA LEU A 142 18.76 -18.78 11.25
C LEU A 142 19.20 -19.87 12.25
N ALA A 143 20.37 -19.74 12.88
CA ALA A 143 20.83 -20.68 13.90
C ALA A 143 19.89 -20.68 15.12
N VAL A 144 19.47 -19.51 15.60
CA VAL A 144 18.51 -19.39 16.70
C VAL A 144 17.14 -19.96 16.32
N ILE A 145 16.63 -19.63 15.14
CA ILE A 145 15.34 -20.16 14.64
C ILE A 145 15.37 -21.68 14.54
N ASN A 146 16.42 -22.24 13.93
CA ASN A 146 16.55 -23.69 13.68
C ASN A 146 16.77 -24.49 14.96
N ALA A 147 17.34 -23.88 16.01
CA ALA A 147 17.48 -24.51 17.31
C ALA A 147 16.14 -24.68 18.04
N SER A 148 15.11 -23.90 17.70
CA SER A 148 13.78 -24.02 18.30
C SER A 148 12.90 -25.00 17.52
N PRO A 149 12.47 -26.12 18.11
CA PRO A 149 11.54 -27.06 17.46
C PRO A 149 10.21 -26.43 17.04
N LYS A 150 9.77 -25.37 17.73
CA LYS A 150 8.53 -24.65 17.43
C LYS A 150 8.70 -23.64 16.31
N ALA A 151 9.88 -23.03 16.18
CA ALA A 151 10.10 -21.91 15.24
C ALA A 151 10.66 -22.36 13.89
N LYS A 152 11.42 -23.43 13.83
CA LYS A 152 12.12 -23.89 12.62
C LYS A 152 11.23 -24.05 11.36
N ASP A 153 9.92 -24.31 11.55
CA ASP A 153 8.94 -24.43 10.48
C ASP A 153 7.95 -23.25 10.45
N ARG A 154 8.18 -22.21 11.26
CA ARG A 154 7.26 -21.10 11.49
C ARG A 154 7.86 -19.74 11.15
N VAL A 155 9.18 -19.62 11.13
CA VAL A 155 9.87 -18.37 10.81
C VAL A 155 10.81 -18.59 9.63
N ARG A 156 10.75 -17.67 8.68
CA ARG A 156 11.67 -17.59 7.54
C ARG A 156 12.25 -16.18 7.48
N VAL A 157 13.36 -16.03 6.78
CA VAL A 157 14.08 -14.77 6.69
C VAL A 157 14.32 -14.41 5.23
N LEU A 158 14.10 -13.16 4.87
CA LEU A 158 14.51 -12.58 3.60
C LEU A 158 15.97 -12.10 3.69
N ALA A 159 16.74 -12.30 2.61
CA ALA A 159 18.10 -11.82 2.51
C ALA A 159 18.14 -10.32 2.25
N GLY A 160 18.95 -9.60 3.00
CA GLY A 160 19.20 -8.17 2.80
C GLY A 160 20.21 -7.92 1.69
N ILE A 161 20.12 -6.75 1.06
CA ILE A 161 21.11 -6.27 0.10
C ILE A 161 21.64 -4.91 0.58
N SER A 162 22.97 -4.77 0.58
CA SER A 162 23.60 -3.48 0.85
C SER A 162 23.80 -2.72 -0.47
N PHE A 163 23.15 -1.57 -0.59
CA PHE A 163 23.28 -0.67 -1.73
C PHE A 163 24.36 0.41 -1.51
N GLN A 164 25.27 0.18 -0.58
CA GLN A 164 26.40 1.11 -0.36
C GLN A 164 27.45 0.94 -1.45
N ASN A 165 27.98 2.07 -1.95
CA ASN A 165 29.04 2.09 -2.94
C ASN A 165 28.72 1.33 -4.24
N VAL A 166 27.48 1.40 -4.70
CA VAL A 166 27.10 0.85 -6.01
C VAL A 166 27.97 1.49 -7.10
N GLY A 167 28.59 0.66 -7.92
CA GLY A 167 29.53 1.02 -8.96
C GLY A 167 30.37 -0.19 -9.39
N PRO A 168 31.52 0.00 -10.04
CA PRO A 168 32.33 -1.10 -10.57
C PRO A 168 32.65 -2.18 -9.54
N GLY A 169 32.33 -3.45 -9.84
CA GLY A 169 32.59 -4.61 -8.98
C GLY A 169 31.62 -4.78 -7.82
N TRP A 170 30.60 -3.93 -7.69
CA TRP A 170 29.58 -4.06 -6.65
C TRP A 170 28.62 -5.22 -6.93
N ALA A 171 28.15 -5.33 -8.16
CA ALA A 171 27.15 -6.30 -8.55
C ALA A 171 27.62 -7.76 -8.31
N GLU A 172 28.86 -8.06 -8.67
CA GLU A 172 29.44 -9.38 -8.46
C GLU A 172 29.47 -9.77 -6.98
N LYS A 173 29.84 -8.83 -6.10
CA LYS A 173 29.85 -9.04 -4.65
C LYS A 173 28.44 -9.20 -4.08
N ALA A 174 27.51 -8.35 -4.54
CA ALA A 174 26.11 -8.40 -4.10
C ALA A 174 25.44 -9.74 -4.51
N VAL A 175 25.66 -10.19 -5.74
CA VAL A 175 25.16 -11.48 -6.23
C VAL A 175 25.76 -12.65 -5.45
N ALA A 176 27.08 -12.67 -5.26
CA ALA A 176 27.75 -13.72 -4.51
C ALA A 176 27.25 -13.80 -3.05
N GLN A 177 27.04 -12.63 -2.40
CA GLN A 177 26.48 -12.59 -1.05
C GLN A 177 25.02 -13.06 -1.03
N LEU A 178 24.19 -12.66 -2.00
CA LEU A 178 22.82 -13.12 -2.12
C LEU A 178 22.76 -14.66 -2.29
N GLU A 179 23.57 -15.21 -3.17
CA GLU A 179 23.65 -16.67 -3.39
C GLU A 179 24.05 -17.41 -2.11
N ALA A 180 25.03 -16.88 -1.36
CA ALA A 180 25.44 -17.42 -0.08
C ALA A 180 24.33 -17.36 0.98
N ASP A 181 23.57 -16.25 1.04
CA ASP A 181 22.48 -16.09 2.00
C ASP A 181 21.29 -17.01 1.67
N ILE A 182 20.99 -17.22 0.38
CA ILE A 182 19.97 -18.20 -0.05
C ILE A 182 20.42 -19.62 0.25
N ALA A 183 21.68 -19.95 0.00
CA ALA A 183 22.24 -21.27 0.36
C ALA A 183 22.23 -21.50 1.88
N ALA A 184 22.35 -20.47 2.69
CA ALA A 184 22.23 -20.53 4.15
C ALA A 184 20.79 -20.73 4.63
N GLY A 185 19.76 -20.45 3.79
CA GLY A 185 18.35 -20.69 4.12
C GLY A 185 17.43 -19.48 4.03
N ALA A 186 17.89 -18.34 3.50
CA ALA A 186 16.97 -17.23 3.18
C ALA A 186 16.04 -17.63 2.03
N VAL A 187 14.82 -17.08 2.02
CA VAL A 187 13.74 -17.49 1.09
C VAL A 187 13.36 -16.45 0.04
N GLY A 188 14.06 -15.34 0.00
CA GLY A 188 13.82 -14.23 -0.92
C GLY A 188 14.75 -13.07 -0.59
N VAL A 189 14.55 -11.96 -1.28
CA VAL A 189 15.25 -10.68 -1.01
C VAL A 189 14.29 -9.72 -0.32
N GLY A 190 14.75 -9.01 0.70
CA GLY A 190 13.99 -7.92 1.30
C GLY A 190 14.04 -7.80 2.83
N GLU A 191 13.39 -6.82 3.36
CA GLU A 191 12.75 -5.71 2.65
C GLU A 191 13.84 -4.79 2.08
N VAL A 192 13.78 -4.50 0.76
CA VAL A 192 14.60 -3.43 0.21
C VAL A 192 14.00 -2.11 0.67
N GLY A 193 14.67 -1.45 1.62
CA GLY A 193 14.12 -0.33 2.36
C GLY A 193 13.97 0.95 1.55
N LYS A 194 13.08 1.82 2.00
CA LYS A 194 12.65 3.06 1.34
C LYS A 194 13.76 4.07 0.98
N GLY A 195 14.90 4.04 1.64
CA GLY A 195 16.07 4.86 1.28
C GLY A 195 16.60 4.58 -0.11
N PHE A 196 16.39 3.35 -0.62
CA PHE A 196 16.70 2.97 -1.98
C PHE A 196 15.83 3.76 -2.98
N GLY A 197 16.46 4.45 -3.92
CA GLY A 197 15.78 5.37 -4.83
C GLY A 197 15.51 6.77 -4.29
N LEU A 198 15.48 6.99 -2.97
CA LEU A 198 15.27 8.31 -2.38
C LEU A 198 16.59 9.04 -2.05
N SER A 199 17.40 8.43 -1.20
CA SER A 199 18.59 9.09 -0.62
C SER A 199 19.87 8.29 -0.79
N THR A 200 19.77 7.01 -1.13
CA THR A 200 20.97 6.16 -1.35
C THR A 200 21.79 6.70 -2.50
N LYS A 201 23.11 6.72 -2.32
CA LYS A 201 24.07 7.23 -3.30
C LYS A 201 24.97 6.12 -3.83
N LYS A 202 25.35 6.26 -5.10
CA LYS A 202 26.39 5.46 -5.76
C LYS A 202 27.77 5.86 -5.26
N ALA A 203 28.79 5.08 -5.66
CA ALA A 203 30.19 5.36 -5.33
C ALA A 203 30.68 6.72 -5.85
N ASP A 204 30.12 7.22 -6.94
CA ASP A 204 30.42 8.53 -7.54
C ASP A 204 29.69 9.71 -6.89
N GLY A 205 28.84 9.43 -5.87
CA GLY A 205 28.05 10.43 -5.15
C GLY A 205 26.70 10.79 -5.79
N SER A 206 26.38 10.28 -6.99
CA SER A 206 25.08 10.45 -7.62
C SER A 206 23.98 9.66 -6.88
N ARG A 207 22.71 10.05 -7.05
CA ARG A 207 21.58 9.29 -6.49
C ARG A 207 21.47 7.93 -7.18
N LEU A 208 21.33 6.89 -6.41
CA LEU A 208 21.03 5.56 -6.92
C LEU A 208 19.54 5.49 -7.32
N LYS A 209 19.28 5.37 -8.62
CA LYS A 209 17.92 5.17 -9.13
C LYS A 209 17.46 3.72 -8.93
N LEU A 210 16.15 3.51 -8.83
CA LEU A 210 15.61 2.15 -8.69
C LEU A 210 15.89 1.26 -9.92
N ASP A 211 15.90 1.85 -11.11
CA ASP A 211 16.16 1.17 -12.38
C ASP A 211 17.60 1.29 -12.88
N ASP A 212 18.55 1.65 -11.98
CA ASP A 212 19.97 1.79 -12.32
C ASP A 212 20.50 0.46 -12.88
N PRO A 213 21.19 0.47 -14.05
CA PRO A 213 21.67 -0.75 -14.69
C PRO A 213 22.73 -1.50 -13.88
N ASP A 214 23.45 -0.84 -12.97
CA ASP A 214 24.39 -1.51 -12.08
C ASP A 214 23.70 -2.53 -11.13
N LEU A 215 22.37 -2.44 -10.99
CA LEU A 215 21.56 -3.33 -10.14
C LEU A 215 21.04 -4.56 -10.89
N ASP A 216 21.00 -4.53 -12.23
CA ASP A 216 20.40 -5.58 -13.06
C ASP A 216 20.88 -7.00 -12.71
N PRO A 217 22.20 -7.25 -12.47
CA PRO A 217 22.68 -8.58 -12.15
C PRO A 217 22.05 -9.17 -10.87
N VAL A 218 21.67 -8.33 -9.91
CA VAL A 218 21.04 -8.77 -8.65
C VAL A 218 19.61 -9.22 -8.92
N TRP A 219 18.86 -8.47 -9.73
CA TRP A 219 17.48 -8.82 -10.10
C TRP A 219 17.43 -10.07 -10.97
N ASP A 220 18.39 -10.21 -11.89
CA ASP A 220 18.54 -11.41 -12.73
C ASP A 220 18.95 -12.63 -11.89
N ALA A 221 19.79 -12.46 -10.85
CA ALA A 221 20.11 -13.51 -9.90
C ALA A 221 18.87 -13.98 -9.13
N ALA A 222 18.02 -13.06 -8.67
CA ALA A 222 16.76 -13.41 -8.01
C ALA A 222 15.83 -14.22 -8.93
N ALA A 223 15.75 -13.85 -10.22
CA ALA A 223 15.02 -14.63 -11.22
C ALA A 223 15.60 -16.04 -11.40
N ARG A 224 16.92 -16.16 -11.54
CA ARG A 224 17.64 -17.44 -11.68
C ARG A 224 17.42 -18.36 -10.47
N LEU A 225 17.46 -17.79 -9.27
CA LEU A 225 17.22 -18.49 -8.01
C LEU A 225 15.72 -18.76 -7.76
N ASN A 226 14.85 -18.23 -8.62
CA ASN A 226 13.39 -18.33 -8.53
C ASN A 226 12.81 -17.78 -7.20
N ILE A 227 13.45 -16.79 -6.61
CA ILE A 227 13.06 -16.15 -5.35
C ILE A 227 12.35 -14.82 -5.59
N PRO A 228 11.42 -14.39 -4.72
CA PRO A 228 10.80 -13.08 -4.79
C PRO A 228 11.74 -11.98 -4.29
N VAL A 229 11.55 -10.77 -4.83
CA VAL A 229 12.17 -9.53 -4.37
C VAL A 229 11.10 -8.67 -3.73
N PHE A 230 11.19 -8.44 -2.43
CA PHE A 230 10.28 -7.61 -1.66
C PHE A 230 10.86 -6.20 -1.54
N ILE A 231 10.18 -5.21 -2.08
CA ILE A 231 10.72 -3.88 -2.27
C ILE A 231 9.77 -2.80 -1.73
N HIS A 232 10.29 -1.99 -0.81
CA HIS A 232 9.66 -0.80 -0.28
C HIS A 232 10.16 0.43 -1.05
N THR A 233 9.29 1.01 -1.86
CA THR A 233 9.64 2.19 -2.65
C THR A 233 8.98 3.42 -2.05
N ALA A 234 9.77 4.34 -1.51
CA ALA A 234 9.29 5.61 -0.96
C ALA A 234 8.29 5.47 0.21
N ASP A 235 7.39 6.44 0.34
CA ASP A 235 6.29 6.54 1.32
C ASP A 235 5.05 7.13 0.60
N PRO A 236 3.90 7.31 1.27
CA PRO A 236 2.71 7.88 0.65
C PRO A 236 2.96 9.20 -0.08
N GLN A 237 2.21 9.44 -1.14
CA GLN A 237 2.35 10.64 -1.98
C GLN A 237 2.32 11.94 -1.17
N GLU A 238 1.48 12.02 -0.15
CA GLU A 238 1.30 13.20 0.71
C GLU A 238 2.59 13.59 1.46
N PHE A 239 3.54 12.66 1.61
CA PHE A 239 4.85 12.94 2.24
C PHE A 239 5.77 13.78 1.36
N PHE A 240 5.47 13.85 0.07
CA PHE A 240 6.18 14.66 -0.94
C PHE A 240 5.50 16.01 -1.18
N GLU A 241 4.27 16.19 -0.68
CA GLU A 241 3.48 17.40 -0.83
C GLU A 241 3.77 18.42 0.29
N PRO A 242 3.45 19.71 0.08
CA PRO A 242 3.52 20.71 1.15
C PRO A 242 2.71 20.30 2.38
N ILE A 243 3.20 20.63 3.58
CA ILE A 243 2.41 20.51 4.80
C ILE A 243 1.59 21.78 5.00
N ASP A 244 0.35 21.74 4.55
CA ASP A 244 -0.64 22.77 4.77
C ASP A 244 -2.00 22.15 5.09
N TYR A 245 -3.04 22.95 5.17
CA TYR A 245 -4.39 22.50 5.52
C TYR A 245 -5.04 21.57 4.49
N SER A 246 -4.49 21.48 3.27
CA SER A 246 -4.98 20.58 2.20
C SER A 246 -4.33 19.19 2.24
N ASN A 247 -3.23 19.01 2.99
CA ASN A 247 -2.54 17.74 3.09
C ASN A 247 -3.27 16.80 4.06
N GLU A 248 -3.86 15.72 3.56
CA GLU A 248 -4.65 14.80 4.41
C GLU A 248 -3.80 14.02 5.43
N ARG A 249 -2.46 14.05 5.31
CA ARG A 249 -1.52 13.47 6.29
C ARG A 249 -0.88 14.53 7.18
N TRP A 250 -1.45 15.73 7.22
CA TRP A 250 -0.92 16.85 8.00
C TRP A 250 -0.65 16.48 9.46
N LEU A 251 -1.57 15.76 10.10
CA LEU A 251 -1.43 15.39 11.52
C LEU A 251 -0.19 14.51 11.73
N GLU A 252 0.00 13.46 10.91
CA GLU A 252 1.18 12.60 10.98
C GLU A 252 2.47 13.38 10.72
N LEU A 253 2.48 14.16 9.65
CA LEU A 253 3.69 14.86 9.21
C LEU A 253 4.03 16.07 10.09
N SER A 254 3.07 16.60 10.86
CA SER A 254 3.34 17.61 11.89
C SER A 254 3.92 17.00 13.17
N LEU A 255 3.56 15.74 13.49
CA LEU A 255 4.14 14.99 14.61
C LEU A 255 5.50 14.36 14.28
N PHE A 256 5.71 13.97 13.03
CA PHE A 256 6.92 13.30 12.53
C PHE A 256 7.48 14.02 11.28
N PRO A 257 7.99 15.25 11.44
CA PRO A 257 8.42 16.08 10.31
C PRO A 257 9.60 15.49 9.52
N GLU A 258 10.36 14.58 10.12
CA GLU A 258 11.46 13.86 9.50
C GLU A 258 11.01 12.84 8.43
N ARG A 259 9.71 12.50 8.39
CA ARG A 259 9.14 11.60 7.36
C ARG A 259 8.90 12.28 6.02
N ARG A 260 9.08 13.60 5.93
CA ARG A 260 8.81 14.39 4.72
C ARG A 260 9.91 14.26 3.69
N TYR A 261 9.52 14.33 2.42
CA TYR A 261 10.42 14.33 1.27
C TYR A 261 10.24 15.62 0.44
N PRO A 262 10.70 16.77 0.92
CA PRO A 262 10.57 18.03 0.17
C PRO A 262 11.36 17.96 -1.13
N ASN A 263 10.77 18.47 -2.22
CA ASN A 263 11.28 18.34 -3.60
C ASN A 263 12.60 19.09 -3.87
N ASP A 264 13.05 19.94 -2.95
CA ASP A 264 14.36 20.58 -3.01
C ASP A 264 15.52 19.65 -2.56
N LYS A 265 15.20 18.54 -1.88
CA LYS A 265 16.16 17.57 -1.34
C LYS A 265 15.97 16.16 -1.86
N PHE A 266 14.79 15.81 -2.29
CA PHE A 266 14.42 14.47 -2.73
C PHE A 266 13.80 14.50 -4.13
N PRO A 267 13.87 13.40 -4.91
CA PRO A 267 13.13 13.27 -6.16
C PRO A 267 11.63 13.39 -5.89
N LYS A 268 10.87 13.77 -6.91
CA LYS A 268 9.41 13.80 -6.83
C LYS A 268 8.85 12.39 -6.72
N PHE A 269 7.68 12.25 -6.07
CA PHE A 269 6.98 10.96 -5.95
C PHE A 269 6.84 10.24 -7.30
N GLU A 270 6.34 10.93 -8.32
CA GLU A 270 6.14 10.34 -9.65
C GLU A 270 7.45 9.91 -10.35
N GLU A 271 8.56 10.59 -10.08
CA GLU A 271 9.88 10.19 -10.61
C GLU A 271 10.30 8.83 -10.00
N VAL A 272 10.18 8.69 -8.69
CA VAL A 272 10.53 7.45 -7.98
C VAL A 272 9.62 6.29 -8.41
N MET A 273 8.31 6.57 -8.55
CA MET A 273 7.35 5.55 -9.01
C MET A 273 7.63 5.11 -10.45
N ALA A 274 8.00 6.04 -11.35
CA ALA A 274 8.35 5.72 -12.71
C ALA A 274 9.63 4.85 -12.81
N GLU A 275 10.65 5.15 -12.00
CA GLU A 275 11.87 4.33 -11.91
C GLU A 275 11.53 2.90 -11.43
N ARG A 276 10.70 2.77 -10.40
CA ARG A 276 10.23 1.45 -9.91
C ARG A 276 9.47 0.67 -10.99
N ASP A 277 8.54 1.32 -11.64
CA ASP A 277 7.74 0.68 -12.69
C ASP A 277 8.60 0.24 -13.87
N ASN A 278 9.64 1.03 -14.20
CA ASN A 278 10.62 0.70 -15.21
C ASN A 278 11.47 -0.52 -14.78
N LEU A 279 11.92 -0.57 -13.53
CA LEU A 279 12.59 -1.74 -12.96
C LEU A 279 11.76 -3.01 -13.14
N PHE A 280 10.47 -2.98 -12.79
CA PHE A 280 9.61 -4.16 -12.87
C PHE A 280 9.39 -4.63 -14.32
N ARG A 281 9.24 -3.70 -15.29
CA ARG A 281 9.12 -4.02 -16.71
C ARG A 281 10.40 -4.58 -17.31
N LYS A 282 11.55 -4.06 -16.87
CA LYS A 282 12.89 -4.45 -17.34
C LYS A 282 13.24 -5.88 -16.95
N HIS A 283 12.73 -6.36 -15.80
CA HIS A 283 13.01 -7.70 -15.27
C HIS A 283 11.74 -8.58 -15.18
N PRO A 284 11.11 -8.96 -16.31
CA PRO A 284 9.83 -9.66 -16.31
C PRO A 284 9.89 -11.09 -15.74
N LYS A 285 11.09 -11.67 -15.57
CA LYS A 285 11.30 -12.99 -14.97
C LYS A 285 11.45 -12.93 -13.45
N THR A 286 11.69 -11.76 -12.89
CA THR A 286 11.85 -11.54 -11.46
C THR A 286 10.48 -11.26 -10.83
N LYS A 287 10.13 -11.97 -9.76
CA LYS A 287 8.90 -11.75 -9.01
C LYS A 287 9.12 -10.59 -8.06
N PHE A 288 8.51 -9.45 -8.32
CA PHE A 288 8.54 -8.32 -7.41
C PHE A 288 7.31 -8.30 -6.52
N VAL A 289 7.50 -8.12 -5.23
CA VAL A 289 6.43 -7.84 -4.27
C VAL A 289 6.58 -6.38 -3.83
N ALA A 290 5.68 -5.53 -4.30
CA ALA A 290 5.66 -4.13 -3.91
C ALA A 290 5.04 -3.98 -2.51
N ALA A 291 5.83 -3.54 -1.55
CA ALA A 291 5.36 -3.27 -0.20
C ALA A 291 4.23 -2.22 -0.19
N HIS A 292 3.32 -2.34 0.78
CA HIS A 292 2.27 -1.33 1.01
C HIS A 292 1.38 -1.05 -0.22
N MET A 293 1.03 -2.10 -0.97
CA MET A 293 0.31 -1.97 -2.25
C MET A 293 1.02 -1.00 -3.23
N GLY A 294 2.35 -0.93 -3.13
CA GLY A 294 3.19 -0.03 -3.94
C GLY A 294 2.88 1.45 -3.72
N TRP A 295 2.34 1.81 -2.57
CA TRP A 295 1.81 3.15 -2.24
C TRP A 295 0.74 3.65 -3.22
N HIS A 296 -0.08 2.71 -3.74
CA HIS A 296 -1.25 3.02 -4.56
C HIS A 296 -2.54 2.43 -3.98
N ALA A 297 -2.56 2.18 -2.65
CA ALA A 297 -3.80 1.79 -1.98
C ALA A 297 -4.86 2.89 -2.04
N ASN A 298 -4.46 4.15 -2.15
CA ASN A 298 -5.31 5.32 -2.38
C ASN A 298 -5.76 5.47 -3.86
N ASP A 299 -5.10 4.79 -4.82
CA ASP A 299 -5.45 4.76 -6.25
C ASP A 299 -5.42 3.31 -6.77
N LEU A 300 -6.45 2.54 -6.41
CA LEU A 300 -6.59 1.14 -6.85
C LEU A 300 -6.73 1.02 -8.38
N GLY A 301 -7.20 2.06 -9.07
CA GLY A 301 -7.27 2.10 -10.52
C GLY A 301 -5.89 2.11 -11.17
N ARG A 302 -4.95 2.87 -10.61
CA ARG A 302 -3.54 2.89 -11.04
C ARG A 302 -2.87 1.55 -10.76
N LEU A 303 -3.02 1.04 -9.54
CA LEU A 303 -2.45 -0.27 -9.18
C LEU A 303 -2.99 -1.39 -10.07
N ALA A 304 -4.28 -1.37 -10.40
CA ALA A 304 -4.89 -2.32 -11.31
C ALA A 304 -4.22 -2.30 -12.69
N LYS A 305 -4.03 -1.13 -13.28
CA LYS A 305 -3.32 -0.97 -14.58
C LYS A 305 -1.88 -1.51 -14.52
N MET A 306 -1.18 -1.25 -13.42
CA MET A 306 0.17 -1.79 -13.22
C MET A 306 0.16 -3.31 -13.17
N MET A 307 -0.74 -3.92 -12.40
CA MET A 307 -0.86 -5.37 -12.30
C MET A 307 -1.30 -6.03 -13.60
N ASP A 308 -2.14 -5.37 -14.39
CA ASP A 308 -2.55 -5.87 -15.72
C ASP A 308 -1.37 -5.85 -16.73
N GLN A 309 -0.48 -4.86 -16.63
CA GLN A 309 0.68 -4.71 -17.53
C GLN A 309 1.90 -5.52 -17.09
N MET A 310 2.02 -5.84 -15.80
CA MET A 310 3.20 -6.48 -15.21
C MET A 310 2.80 -7.78 -14.50
N PRO A 311 2.81 -8.92 -15.19
CA PRO A 311 2.41 -10.22 -14.60
C PRO A 311 3.35 -10.71 -13.49
N ASN A 312 4.56 -10.18 -13.43
CA ASN A 312 5.57 -10.44 -12.38
C ASN A 312 5.40 -9.58 -11.13
N LEU A 313 4.44 -8.63 -11.11
CA LEU A 313 4.15 -7.77 -9.97
C LEU A 313 3.16 -8.45 -9.03
N TYR A 314 3.55 -8.58 -7.78
CA TYR A 314 2.76 -8.92 -6.60
C TYR A 314 2.75 -7.72 -5.65
N THR A 315 1.87 -7.74 -4.66
CA THR A 315 1.83 -6.71 -3.61
C THR A 315 1.42 -7.29 -2.27
N GLU A 316 1.60 -6.53 -1.20
CA GLU A 316 1.14 -6.89 0.13
C GLU A 316 0.45 -5.71 0.83
N VAL A 317 -0.23 -5.96 1.95
CA VAL A 317 -1.21 -5.06 2.56
C VAL A 317 -0.71 -4.36 3.83
N GLY A 318 0.56 -4.52 4.20
CA GLY A 318 1.14 -3.91 5.40
C GLY A 318 1.00 -2.39 5.39
N ALA A 319 0.71 -1.82 6.54
CA ALA A 319 0.64 -0.39 6.81
C ALA A 319 -0.27 0.47 5.90
N VAL A 320 -1.17 -0.13 5.10
CA VAL A 320 -2.10 0.60 4.21
C VAL A 320 -3.59 0.32 4.50
N LEU A 321 -3.87 -0.24 5.67
CA LEU A 321 -5.23 -0.60 6.07
C LEU A 321 -6.17 0.61 6.09
N TYR A 322 -5.65 1.80 6.41
CA TYR A 322 -6.40 3.04 6.41
C TYR A 322 -6.91 3.45 5.02
N ASP A 323 -6.19 3.12 3.96
CA ASP A 323 -6.63 3.35 2.58
C ASP A 323 -7.58 2.26 2.09
N ILE A 324 -7.31 1.00 2.43
CA ILE A 324 -8.18 -0.13 2.08
C ILE A 324 -9.56 0.05 2.72
N GLY A 325 -9.60 0.33 4.02
CA GLY A 325 -10.84 0.41 4.79
C GLY A 325 -11.71 1.63 4.53
N ARG A 326 -11.16 2.72 3.93
CA ARG A 326 -11.98 3.91 3.58
C ARG A 326 -12.72 3.79 2.26
N GLN A 327 -12.43 2.76 1.44
CA GLN A 327 -13.04 2.51 0.13
C GLN A 327 -13.51 1.05 -0.03
N PRO A 328 -14.40 0.55 0.87
CA PRO A 328 -14.64 -0.88 1.04
C PRO A 328 -15.13 -1.58 -0.23
N ARG A 329 -15.97 -0.96 -1.04
CA ARG A 329 -16.48 -1.56 -2.29
C ARG A 329 -15.40 -1.69 -3.34
N ALA A 330 -14.65 -0.62 -3.60
CA ALA A 330 -13.55 -0.64 -4.56
C ALA A 330 -12.44 -1.60 -4.12
N ALA A 331 -12.14 -1.64 -2.82
CA ALA A 331 -11.17 -2.57 -2.25
C ALA A 331 -11.65 -4.03 -2.39
N HIS A 332 -12.90 -4.33 -2.04
CA HIS A 332 -13.48 -5.68 -2.25
C HIS A 332 -13.29 -6.16 -3.69
N ASP A 333 -13.73 -5.36 -4.66
CA ASP A 333 -13.65 -5.71 -6.09
C ASP A 333 -12.20 -5.89 -6.55
N PHE A 334 -11.30 -5.03 -6.08
CA PHE A 334 -9.87 -5.12 -6.38
C PHE A 334 -9.25 -6.42 -5.84
N PHE A 335 -9.53 -6.76 -4.58
CA PHE A 335 -9.00 -7.99 -3.96
C PHE A 335 -9.56 -9.24 -4.64
N VAL A 336 -10.83 -9.26 -5.01
CA VAL A 336 -11.43 -10.37 -5.76
C VAL A 336 -10.79 -10.52 -7.14
N LYS A 337 -10.59 -9.41 -7.87
CA LYS A 337 -9.99 -9.43 -9.20
C LYS A 337 -8.53 -9.88 -9.17
N TYR A 338 -7.73 -9.37 -8.25
CA TYR A 338 -6.28 -9.64 -8.16
C TYR A 338 -5.91 -10.64 -7.07
N GLN A 339 -6.84 -11.47 -6.65
CA GLN A 339 -6.74 -12.40 -5.53
C GLN A 339 -5.51 -13.33 -5.55
N ASP A 340 -4.92 -13.58 -6.73
CA ASP A 340 -3.77 -14.49 -6.90
C ASP A 340 -2.41 -13.80 -6.77
N ARG A 341 -2.39 -12.48 -6.49
CA ARG A 341 -1.17 -11.66 -6.48
C ARG A 341 -1.07 -10.69 -5.31
N ILE A 342 -1.93 -10.81 -4.30
CA ILE A 342 -1.89 -10.01 -3.08
C ILE A 342 -1.52 -10.92 -1.91
N LEU A 343 -0.55 -10.52 -1.11
CA LEU A 343 -0.08 -11.24 0.08
C LEU A 343 -0.54 -10.52 1.35
N PHE A 344 -0.71 -11.26 2.42
CA PHE A 344 -0.85 -10.69 3.74
C PHE A 344 0.52 -10.32 4.28
N GLY A 345 0.63 -9.13 4.84
CA GLY A 345 1.77 -8.62 5.57
C GLY A 345 1.29 -7.53 6.53
N LYS A 346 1.97 -7.36 7.66
CA LYS A 346 1.56 -6.39 8.66
C LYS A 346 2.53 -5.21 8.78
N ASP A 347 3.80 -5.39 8.45
CA ASP A 347 4.90 -4.46 8.66
C ASP A 347 5.42 -4.54 10.11
N SER A 348 5.42 -3.47 10.88
CA SER A 348 5.88 -3.45 12.27
C SER A 348 5.19 -4.54 13.11
N PHE A 349 5.95 -5.36 13.84
CA PHE A 349 5.38 -6.41 14.66
C PHE A 349 4.81 -5.83 15.96
N GLN A 350 3.50 -5.58 15.95
CA GLN A 350 2.69 -5.15 17.09
C GLN A 350 1.45 -6.07 17.15
N PRO A 351 1.43 -7.08 18.04
CA PRO A 351 0.37 -8.10 18.05
C PRO A 351 -1.05 -7.54 18.19
N GLU A 352 -1.22 -6.46 18.94
CA GLU A 352 -2.50 -5.80 19.19
C GLU A 352 -3.11 -5.10 17.96
N GLU A 353 -2.33 -4.89 16.93
CA GLU A 353 -2.79 -4.25 15.70
C GLU A 353 -3.36 -5.24 14.68
N TYR A 354 -3.01 -6.52 14.73
CA TYR A 354 -3.49 -7.55 13.79
C TYR A 354 -5.02 -7.72 13.77
N PRO A 355 -5.75 -7.66 14.89
CA PRO A 355 -7.21 -7.74 14.90
C PRO A 355 -7.91 -6.73 14.00
N TYR A 356 -7.31 -5.56 13.75
CA TYR A 356 -7.85 -4.56 12.84
C TYR A 356 -7.78 -5.02 11.38
N TYR A 357 -6.70 -5.74 10.99
CA TYR A 357 -6.58 -6.36 9.67
C TYR A 357 -7.65 -7.43 9.48
N TRP A 358 -7.80 -8.32 10.48
CA TRP A 358 -8.84 -9.34 10.44
C TRP A 358 -10.23 -8.72 10.31
N ARG A 359 -10.52 -7.69 11.10
CA ARG A 359 -11.80 -6.99 11.05
C ARG A 359 -12.07 -6.39 9.67
N VAL A 360 -11.09 -5.74 9.07
CA VAL A 360 -11.25 -5.16 7.72
C VAL A 360 -11.45 -6.23 6.67
N PHE A 361 -10.70 -7.32 6.69
CA PHE A 361 -10.79 -8.33 5.63
C PHE A 361 -11.96 -9.29 5.78
N GLU A 362 -12.36 -9.61 7.00
CA GLU A 362 -13.29 -10.71 7.32
C GLU A 362 -14.71 -10.27 7.66
N THR A 363 -14.97 -8.96 7.84
CA THR A 363 -16.28 -8.47 8.25
C THR A 363 -16.83 -7.42 7.30
N ALA A 364 -18.14 -7.18 7.38
CA ALA A 364 -18.83 -6.05 6.77
C ALA A 364 -19.09 -4.92 7.79
N ASP A 365 -18.31 -4.83 8.85
CA ASP A 365 -18.43 -3.79 9.88
C ASP A 365 -18.28 -2.40 9.27
N GLU A 366 -19.03 -1.44 9.79
CA GLU A 366 -19.05 -0.07 9.29
C GLU A 366 -18.57 0.93 10.34
N TYR A 367 -17.90 1.98 9.87
CA TYR A 367 -17.63 3.20 10.64
C TYR A 367 -16.87 2.98 11.95
N PHE A 368 -15.73 2.31 11.91
CA PHE A 368 -14.88 2.09 13.07
C PHE A 368 -13.52 2.78 12.96
N ASP A 369 -12.88 3.01 14.09
CA ASP A 369 -11.61 3.72 14.16
C ASP A 369 -10.45 2.86 13.67
N TYR A 370 -9.47 3.51 13.05
CA TYR A 370 -8.15 2.95 12.83
C TYR A 370 -7.36 2.96 14.16
N TYR A 371 -6.41 2.04 14.31
CA TYR A 371 -5.64 1.90 15.56
C TYR A 371 -4.56 2.98 15.78
N ARG A 372 -4.30 3.82 14.77
CA ARG A 372 -3.37 4.96 14.89
C ARG A 372 -4.09 6.25 14.56
N ASP A 373 -4.53 6.97 15.58
CA ASP A 373 -5.32 8.20 15.47
C ASP A 373 -4.68 9.26 14.57
N TYR A 374 -3.36 9.28 14.46
CA TYR A 374 -2.64 10.28 13.69
C TYR A 374 -2.49 9.94 12.20
N HIS A 375 -2.80 8.70 11.78
CA HIS A 375 -2.71 8.30 10.36
C HIS A 375 -3.95 8.66 9.56
N ALA A 376 -5.14 8.56 10.18
CA ALA A 376 -6.39 8.71 9.48
C ALA A 376 -7.40 9.47 10.35
N PHE A 377 -7.94 10.57 9.85
CA PHE A 377 -9.05 11.28 10.48
C PHE A 377 -10.42 10.74 10.03
N TRP A 378 -10.44 9.80 9.11
CA TRP A 378 -11.64 9.10 8.63
C TRP A 378 -11.82 7.75 9.32
N LYS A 379 -13.04 7.20 9.18
CA LYS A 379 -13.39 5.87 9.70
C LYS A 379 -13.10 4.79 8.66
N LEU A 380 -12.94 3.56 9.15
CA LEU A 380 -12.75 2.37 8.33
C LEU A 380 -14.05 1.56 8.25
N TYR A 381 -14.09 0.69 7.23
CA TYR A 381 -15.15 -0.25 6.93
C TYR A 381 -14.54 -1.60 6.59
N GLY A 382 -15.23 -2.68 6.95
CA GLY A 382 -14.88 -4.03 6.51
C GLY A 382 -15.13 -4.19 5.01
N ILE A 383 -14.31 -5.02 4.37
CA ILE A 383 -14.43 -5.31 2.93
C ILE A 383 -15.02 -6.69 2.65
N ASP A 384 -15.32 -7.47 3.69
CA ASP A 384 -16.07 -8.74 3.63
C ASP A 384 -15.59 -9.68 2.52
N LEU A 385 -14.31 -10.07 2.56
CA LEU A 385 -13.72 -10.91 1.53
C LEU A 385 -14.27 -12.34 1.59
N PRO A 386 -14.60 -12.96 0.43
CA PRO A 386 -14.99 -14.36 0.39
C PRO A 386 -13.87 -15.29 0.87
N ASP A 387 -14.23 -16.39 1.53
CA ASP A 387 -13.28 -17.38 2.08
C ASP A 387 -12.18 -17.83 1.10
N PRO A 388 -12.47 -18.12 -0.18
CA PRO A 388 -11.41 -18.47 -1.13
C PRO A 388 -10.42 -17.36 -1.37
N VAL A 389 -10.85 -16.08 -1.32
CA VAL A 389 -9.99 -14.89 -1.46
C VAL A 389 -9.16 -14.68 -0.20
N LEU A 390 -9.77 -14.80 0.99
CA LEU A 390 -9.07 -14.76 2.28
C LEU A 390 -7.95 -15.81 2.35
N GLN A 391 -8.22 -17.05 1.94
CA GLN A 391 -7.20 -18.11 1.92
C GLN A 391 -6.03 -17.77 0.99
N LYS A 392 -6.29 -17.15 -0.16
CA LYS A 392 -5.23 -16.71 -1.08
C LYS A 392 -4.42 -15.57 -0.46
N LEU A 393 -5.07 -14.56 0.09
CA LEU A 393 -4.45 -13.44 0.78
C LEU A 393 -3.58 -13.94 1.95
N TYR A 394 -4.14 -14.78 2.82
CA TYR A 394 -3.50 -15.17 4.06
C TYR A 394 -2.34 -16.15 3.88
N TYR A 395 -2.43 -17.12 2.96
CA TYR A 395 -1.36 -18.10 2.86
C TYR A 395 -1.08 -18.66 1.46
N LYS A 396 -2.09 -18.88 0.59
CA LYS A 396 -1.87 -19.61 -0.66
C LYS A 396 -0.92 -18.89 -1.61
N ASN A 397 -1.03 -17.54 -1.68
CA ASN A 397 -0.15 -16.76 -2.54
C ASN A 397 1.31 -16.79 -2.05
N ALA A 398 1.54 -16.63 -0.75
CA ALA A 398 2.89 -16.74 -0.19
C ALA A 398 3.49 -18.13 -0.42
N LEU A 399 2.73 -19.21 -0.17
CA LEU A 399 3.15 -20.58 -0.45
C LEU A 399 3.44 -20.83 -1.93
N LYS A 400 2.81 -20.10 -2.84
CA LYS A 400 3.00 -20.22 -4.29
C LYS A 400 4.28 -19.54 -4.77
N ILE A 401 4.56 -18.31 -4.26
CA ILE A 401 5.65 -17.50 -4.83
C ILE A 401 6.97 -17.64 -4.09
N VAL A 402 6.95 -18.02 -2.82
CA VAL A 402 8.14 -18.17 -1.98
C VAL A 402 8.57 -19.64 -1.96
N PRO A 403 9.75 -19.99 -2.48
CA PRO A 403 10.21 -21.37 -2.51
C PRO A 403 10.51 -21.88 -1.10
N GLY A 404 10.26 -23.18 -0.89
CA GLY A 404 10.67 -23.88 0.34
C GLY A 404 9.84 -23.55 1.59
N LEU A 405 8.73 -22.79 1.50
CA LEU A 405 7.87 -22.60 2.66
C LEU A 405 7.18 -23.92 3.05
N PRO A 406 7.19 -24.30 4.34
CA PRO A 406 6.46 -25.48 4.84
C PRO A 406 4.95 -25.33 4.60
N LYS A 407 4.35 -26.36 4.04
CA LYS A 407 2.90 -26.43 3.78
C LYS A 407 2.11 -27.00 4.96
N THR A 408 2.79 -27.53 5.96
CA THR A 408 2.18 -28.14 7.15
C THR A 408 1.46 -27.10 8.00
N GLY A 409 0.22 -27.41 8.39
CA GLY A 409 -0.60 -26.53 9.23
C GLY A 409 -1.46 -25.54 8.45
N PHE A 410 -1.50 -25.63 7.11
CA PHE A 410 -2.44 -24.92 6.28
C PHE A 410 -3.51 -25.87 5.73
N PRO A 411 -4.78 -25.42 5.61
CA PRO A 411 -5.83 -26.19 4.93
C PRO A 411 -5.44 -26.52 3.48
N LYS A 412 -5.89 -27.68 3.00
CA LYS A 412 -5.64 -28.12 1.61
C LYS A 412 -6.45 -27.30 0.60
#